data_93616efc79fbb5ef39f8960483146a59
#
_entry.id   93616efc79fbb5ef39f8960483146a59
#
_cell.length_a   1.000
_cell.length_b   1.000
_cell.length_c   1.000
_cell.angle_alpha   90.00
_cell.angle_beta   90.00
_cell.angle_gamma   90.00
#
_symmetry.space_group_name_H-M   'P 1'
#
loop_
_entity.id
_entity.type
_entity.pdbx_description
1 polymer ?
#
loop_
_entity_poly.entity_id
_entity_poly.type
_entity_poly.pdbx_seq_one_letter_code
_entity_poly.pdbx_strand_id
1 'polypeptide(L)'
;MKKSLQILLIEDDPDDVELFLDALKDNNVLHTIQVVMQGDEVIPHLEQSSVRPEVILLDLNLPKIHGKEILKILKSGDAFRDIPVVILTTSSARTDVEYCMNAGAEKFITKPTNTEGFDQLVTVITEIAMSKQKGG
;
A
#
# COMPACT_ATOMS: atom_id res chain seq x y z
N MET A 1 -1.41 -12.17 22.13
CA MET A 1 -1.08 -12.84 20.87
C MET A 1 -0.88 -11.81 19.75
N LYS A 2 0.27 -11.84 19.12
CA LYS A 2 0.52 -10.90 18.00
C LYS A 2 -0.27 -11.31 16.77
N LYS A 3 -1.02 -10.38 16.23
CA LYS A 3 -1.71 -10.57 14.97
C LYS A 3 -0.76 -10.33 13.81
N SER A 4 -0.91 -11.14 12.75
CA SER A 4 -0.21 -10.90 11.50
C SER A 4 -0.78 -9.67 10.80
N LEU A 5 0.08 -8.75 10.40
CA LEU A 5 -0.33 -7.56 9.63
C LEU A 5 -0.67 -7.99 8.20
N GLN A 6 -1.89 -7.71 7.77
CA GLN A 6 -2.36 -8.08 6.42
C GLN A 6 -2.08 -6.94 5.45
N ILE A 7 -1.18 -7.16 4.50
CA ILE A 7 -0.72 -6.14 3.57
C ILE A 7 -1.03 -6.53 2.13
N LEU A 8 -1.56 -5.60 1.34
CA LEU A 8 -1.60 -5.73 -0.11
C LEU A 8 -0.59 -4.74 -0.69
N LEU A 9 0.40 -5.26 -1.40
CA LEU A 9 1.42 -4.46 -2.06
C LEU A 9 1.18 -4.49 -3.57
N ILE A 10 0.92 -3.32 -4.15
CA ILE A 10 0.69 -3.18 -5.58
C ILE A 10 1.91 -2.51 -6.18
N GLU A 11 2.78 -3.33 -6.77
CA GLU A 11 4.11 -2.93 -7.20
C GLU A 11 4.60 -3.87 -8.29
N ASP A 12 5.09 -3.33 -9.40
CA ASP A 12 5.59 -4.15 -10.52
C ASP A 12 7.12 -4.35 -10.52
N ASP A 13 7.85 -3.65 -9.66
CA ASP A 13 9.31 -3.78 -9.58
C ASP A 13 9.68 -4.82 -8.53
N PRO A 14 10.22 -5.99 -8.94
CA PRO A 14 10.56 -7.03 -7.98
C PRO A 14 11.66 -6.64 -6.98
N ASP A 15 12.55 -5.73 -7.36
CA ASP A 15 13.58 -5.25 -6.43
C ASP A 15 12.97 -4.44 -5.29
N ASP A 16 11.98 -3.60 -5.58
CA ASP A 16 11.27 -2.83 -4.55
C ASP A 16 10.45 -3.75 -3.65
N VAL A 17 9.84 -4.79 -4.22
CA VAL A 17 9.12 -5.80 -3.45
C VAL A 17 10.07 -6.47 -2.46
N GLU A 18 11.24 -6.88 -2.93
CA GLU A 18 12.23 -7.56 -2.08
C GLU A 18 12.73 -6.67 -0.95
N LEU A 19 13.03 -5.41 -1.25
CA LEU A 19 13.48 -4.44 -0.25
C LEU A 19 12.43 -4.24 0.86
N PHE A 20 11.17 -4.17 0.47
CA PHE A 20 10.09 -4.04 1.43
C PHE A 20 9.93 -5.29 2.30
N LEU A 21 10.00 -6.47 1.69
CA LEU A 21 9.92 -7.74 2.43
C LEU A 21 11.06 -7.86 3.43
N ASP A 22 12.28 -7.49 3.02
CA ASP A 22 13.44 -7.51 3.90
C ASP A 22 13.24 -6.58 5.09
N ALA A 23 12.68 -5.39 4.85
CA ALA A 23 12.42 -4.43 5.92
C ALA A 23 11.41 -4.96 6.94
N LEU A 24 10.34 -5.62 6.47
CA LEU A 24 9.37 -6.25 7.36
C LEU A 24 10.03 -7.31 8.24
N LYS A 25 10.88 -8.12 7.65
CA LYS A 25 11.59 -9.19 8.36
C LYS A 25 12.59 -8.60 9.36
N ASP A 26 13.38 -7.61 8.93
CA ASP A 26 14.40 -6.99 9.78
C ASP A 26 13.79 -6.25 10.97
N ASN A 27 12.58 -5.76 10.84
CA ASN A 27 11.87 -5.06 11.91
C ASN A 27 10.96 -6.00 12.71
N ASN A 28 11.07 -7.30 12.49
CA ASN A 28 10.33 -8.32 13.23
C ASN A 28 8.81 -8.13 13.16
N VAL A 29 8.31 -7.69 12.01
CA VAL A 29 6.87 -7.52 11.81
C VAL A 29 6.28 -8.84 11.33
N LEU A 30 5.40 -9.40 12.12
CA LEU A 30 4.62 -10.57 11.71
C LEU A 30 3.61 -10.12 10.66
N HIS A 31 3.69 -10.69 9.47
CA HIS A 31 2.89 -10.20 8.35
C HIS A 31 2.44 -11.31 7.42
N THR A 32 1.35 -11.05 6.72
CA THR A 32 0.92 -11.80 5.55
C THR A 32 0.81 -10.78 4.42
N ILE A 33 1.50 -11.01 3.31
CA ILE A 33 1.55 -10.05 2.21
C ILE A 33 1.11 -10.71 0.92
N GLN A 34 0.27 -10.00 0.18
CA GLN A 34 -0.09 -10.34 -1.18
C GLN A 34 0.53 -9.29 -2.09
N VAL A 35 1.09 -9.70 -3.20
CA VAL A 35 1.71 -8.78 -4.17
C VAL A 35 0.95 -8.86 -5.48
N VAL A 36 0.51 -7.70 -5.98
CA VAL A 36 -0.16 -7.59 -7.28
C VAL A 36 0.72 -6.69 -8.14
N MET A 37 1.09 -7.18 -9.31
CA MET A 37 2.08 -6.51 -10.16
C MET A 37 1.46 -5.71 -11.31
N GLN A 38 0.17 -5.84 -11.56
CA GLN A 38 -0.53 -5.15 -12.65
C GLN A 38 -1.81 -4.52 -12.14
N GLY A 39 -2.10 -3.30 -12.63
CA GLY A 39 -3.25 -2.54 -12.14
C GLY A 39 -4.59 -3.21 -12.38
N ASP A 40 -4.73 -3.90 -13.50
CA ASP A 40 -5.99 -4.57 -13.85
C ASP A 40 -6.31 -5.80 -12.98
N GLU A 41 -5.34 -6.26 -12.19
CA GLU A 41 -5.53 -7.41 -11.29
C GLU A 41 -5.95 -7.01 -9.88
N VAL A 42 -5.89 -5.72 -9.53
CA VAL A 42 -6.11 -5.27 -8.15
C VAL A 42 -7.53 -5.54 -7.67
N ILE A 43 -8.52 -5.06 -8.39
CA ILE A 43 -9.91 -5.22 -7.98
C ILE A 43 -10.34 -6.69 -8.01
N PRO A 44 -10.06 -7.46 -9.08
CA PRO A 44 -10.35 -8.90 -9.04
C PRO A 44 -9.69 -9.62 -7.86
N HIS A 45 -8.45 -9.27 -7.53
CA HIS A 45 -7.75 -9.85 -6.39
C HIS A 45 -8.50 -9.59 -5.08
N LEU A 46 -8.90 -8.34 -4.85
CA LEU A 46 -9.61 -7.95 -3.63
C LEU A 46 -10.98 -8.62 -3.54
N GLU A 47 -11.68 -8.73 -4.66
CA GLU A 47 -13.00 -9.36 -4.70
C GLU A 47 -12.94 -10.86 -4.42
N GLN A 48 -11.87 -11.52 -4.82
CA GLN A 48 -11.71 -12.97 -4.68
C GLN A 48 -11.02 -13.37 -3.39
N SER A 49 -10.35 -12.43 -2.72
CA SER A 49 -9.59 -12.74 -1.51
C SER A 49 -10.52 -12.94 -0.31
N SER A 50 -10.26 -13.99 0.46
CA SER A 50 -10.97 -14.24 1.70
C SER A 50 -10.47 -13.37 2.86
N VAL A 51 -9.31 -12.72 2.68
CA VAL A 51 -8.68 -11.90 3.71
C VAL A 51 -8.64 -10.45 3.23
N ARG A 52 -9.21 -9.56 4.06
CA ARG A 52 -9.20 -8.12 3.77
C ARG A 52 -7.88 -7.52 4.22
N PRO A 53 -7.16 -6.78 3.35
CA PRO A 53 -5.93 -6.11 3.80
C PRO A 53 -6.23 -5.03 4.83
N GLU A 54 -5.30 -4.85 5.76
CA GLU A 54 -5.36 -3.77 6.74
C GLU A 54 -4.72 -2.49 6.20
N VAL A 55 -3.85 -2.63 5.20
CA VAL A 55 -3.23 -1.51 4.52
C VAL A 55 -2.90 -1.92 3.09
N ILE A 56 -3.05 -0.97 2.17
CA ILE A 56 -2.66 -1.15 0.76
C ILE A 56 -1.52 -0.19 0.47
N LEU A 57 -0.42 -0.73 -0.05
CA LEU A 57 0.68 0.07 -0.61
C LEU A 57 0.53 0.08 -2.12
N LEU A 58 0.48 1.27 -2.70
CA LEU A 58 0.13 1.43 -4.11
C LEU A 58 1.16 2.30 -4.82
N ASP A 59 1.83 1.73 -5.83
CA ASP A 59 2.66 2.51 -6.75
C ASP A 59 1.76 3.14 -7.82
N LEU A 60 2.10 4.35 -8.23
CA LEU A 60 1.35 5.05 -9.27
C LEU A 60 1.69 4.55 -10.67
N ASN A 61 2.95 4.14 -10.90
CA ASN A 61 3.45 3.79 -12.22
C ASN A 61 3.34 2.29 -12.50
N LEU A 62 2.11 1.82 -12.64
CA LEU A 62 1.84 0.40 -12.88
C LEU A 62 1.52 0.14 -14.35
N PRO A 63 1.80 -1.07 -14.87
CA PRO A 63 1.31 -1.46 -16.18
C PRO A 63 -0.21 -1.66 -16.16
N LYS A 64 -0.82 -1.52 -17.30
CA LYS A 64 -2.25 -1.70 -17.59
C LYS A 64 -3.11 -0.54 -17.09
N ILE A 65 -3.18 -0.31 -15.78
CA ILE A 65 -3.98 0.77 -15.20
C ILE A 65 -3.10 1.57 -14.26
N HIS A 66 -3.07 2.89 -14.44
CA HIS A 66 -2.29 3.80 -13.60
C HIS A 66 -2.80 3.79 -12.15
N GLY A 67 -1.87 3.92 -11.20
CA GLY A 67 -2.22 3.89 -9.77
C GLY A 67 -3.24 4.92 -9.33
N LYS A 68 -3.24 6.11 -9.94
CA LYS A 68 -4.26 7.14 -9.64
C LYS A 68 -5.68 6.63 -9.91
N GLU A 69 -5.85 5.91 -11.01
CA GLU A 69 -7.14 5.33 -11.37
C GLU A 69 -7.56 4.25 -10.37
N ILE A 70 -6.60 3.42 -9.96
CA ILE A 70 -6.85 2.39 -8.95
C ILE A 70 -7.29 3.02 -7.65
N LEU A 71 -6.59 4.06 -7.20
CA LEU A 71 -6.94 4.79 -5.98
C LEU A 71 -8.36 5.32 -6.06
N LYS A 72 -8.72 5.93 -7.19
CA LYS A 72 -10.06 6.45 -7.40
C LYS A 72 -11.11 5.34 -7.30
N ILE A 73 -10.87 4.21 -7.93
CA ILE A 73 -11.78 3.07 -7.89
C ILE A 73 -11.94 2.56 -6.46
N LEU A 74 -10.84 2.39 -5.73
CA LEU A 74 -10.87 1.90 -4.35
C LEU A 74 -11.68 2.82 -3.44
N LYS A 75 -11.55 4.12 -3.61
CA LYS A 75 -12.17 5.11 -2.73
C LYS A 75 -13.59 5.51 -3.15
N SER A 76 -14.00 5.18 -4.37
CA SER A 76 -15.34 5.56 -4.86
C SER A 76 -16.43 4.57 -4.49
N GLY A 77 -16.08 3.32 -4.14
CA GLY A 77 -17.06 2.29 -3.79
C GLY A 77 -17.07 2.00 -2.30
N ASP A 78 -18.15 1.41 -1.80
CA ASP A 78 -18.28 1.09 -0.39
C ASP A 78 -17.45 -0.11 0.04
N ALA A 79 -17.09 -0.97 -0.92
CA ALA A 79 -16.45 -2.24 -0.59
C ALA A 79 -15.05 -2.08 0.02
N PHE A 80 -14.25 -1.14 -0.48
CA PHE A 80 -12.84 -1.03 -0.13
C PHE A 80 -12.42 0.35 0.37
N ARG A 81 -13.33 1.32 0.42
CA ARG A 81 -12.94 2.70 0.73
C ARG A 81 -12.37 2.88 2.13
N ASP A 82 -12.70 2.00 3.05
CA ASP A 82 -12.23 2.08 4.43
C ASP A 82 -10.82 1.52 4.63
N ILE A 83 -10.27 0.83 3.63
CA ILE A 83 -8.91 0.32 3.73
C ILE A 83 -7.94 1.50 3.49
N PRO A 84 -7.03 1.78 4.43
CA PRO A 84 -6.05 2.85 4.22
C PRO A 84 -5.13 2.52 3.05
N VAL A 85 -4.93 3.49 2.16
CA VAL A 85 -4.04 3.36 1.01
C VAL A 85 -2.87 4.31 1.18
N VAL A 86 -1.66 3.76 1.16
CA VAL A 86 -0.42 4.53 1.20
C VAL A 86 0.17 4.51 -0.20
N ILE A 87 0.36 5.68 -0.78
CA ILE A 87 0.99 5.79 -2.10
C ILE A 87 2.50 5.72 -1.90
N LEU A 88 3.14 4.85 -2.67
CA LEU A 88 4.58 4.63 -2.62
C LEU A 88 5.10 4.67 -4.05
N THR A 89 5.75 5.79 -4.43
CA THR A 89 6.12 6.01 -5.83
C THR A 89 7.40 6.82 -5.93
N THR A 90 8.06 6.73 -7.09
CA THR A 90 9.22 7.57 -7.37
C THR A 90 8.83 9.01 -7.69
N SER A 91 7.58 9.27 -8.03
CA SER A 91 7.11 10.61 -8.31
C SER A 91 7.05 11.46 -7.04
N SER A 92 7.51 12.70 -7.12
CA SER A 92 7.33 13.68 -6.06
C SER A 92 6.60 14.93 -6.60
N ALA A 93 6.01 14.82 -7.78
CA ALA A 93 5.30 15.92 -8.41
C ALA A 93 4.15 16.38 -7.53
N ARG A 94 4.05 17.69 -7.33
CA ARG A 94 3.01 18.28 -6.49
C ARG A 94 1.61 17.92 -6.96
N THR A 95 1.41 17.84 -8.28
CA THR A 95 0.11 17.47 -8.84
C THR A 95 -0.28 16.04 -8.49
N ASP A 96 0.69 15.13 -8.43
CA ASP A 96 0.42 13.74 -8.03
C ASP A 96 0.07 13.67 -6.55
N VAL A 97 0.80 14.39 -5.70
CA VAL A 97 0.52 14.44 -4.27
C VAL A 97 -0.88 14.99 -4.03
N GLU A 98 -1.20 16.12 -4.64
CA GLU A 98 -2.50 16.77 -4.45
C GLU A 98 -3.64 15.86 -4.92
N TYR A 99 -3.48 15.24 -6.08
CA TYR A 99 -4.50 14.32 -6.61
C TYR A 99 -4.76 13.18 -5.62
N CYS A 100 -3.68 12.52 -5.18
CA CYS A 100 -3.83 11.34 -4.33
C CYS A 100 -4.43 11.69 -2.97
N MET A 101 -3.98 12.76 -2.35
CA MET A 101 -4.51 13.16 -1.05
C MET A 101 -5.98 13.58 -1.17
N ASN A 102 -6.35 14.29 -2.23
CA ASN A 102 -7.74 14.66 -2.47
C ASN A 102 -8.62 13.46 -2.78
N ALA A 103 -8.05 12.43 -3.39
CA ALA A 103 -8.78 11.20 -3.71
C ALA A 103 -8.95 10.27 -2.51
N GLY A 104 -8.33 10.57 -1.37
CA GLY A 104 -8.51 9.82 -0.14
C GLY A 104 -7.35 8.95 0.29
N ALA A 105 -6.16 9.13 -0.29
CA ALA A 105 -4.97 8.41 0.19
C ALA A 105 -4.68 8.78 1.63
N GLU A 106 -4.24 7.80 2.41
CA GLU A 106 -3.85 8.01 3.79
C GLU A 106 -2.54 8.78 3.89
N LYS A 107 -1.58 8.40 3.05
CA LYS A 107 -0.27 9.05 2.96
C LYS A 107 0.29 8.94 1.54
N PHE A 108 1.18 9.87 1.20
CA PHE A 108 1.93 9.85 -0.05
C PHE A 108 3.42 9.84 0.32
N ILE A 109 4.12 8.77 -0.05
CA ILE A 109 5.51 8.58 0.31
C ILE A 109 6.32 8.37 -0.96
N THR A 110 7.39 9.16 -1.13
CA THR A 110 8.34 8.92 -2.21
C THR A 110 9.17 7.69 -1.86
N LYS A 111 9.37 6.81 -2.84
CA LYS A 111 10.08 5.54 -2.61
C LYS A 111 11.45 5.79 -1.98
N PRO A 112 11.75 5.08 -0.88
CA PRO A 112 13.06 5.19 -0.25
C PRO A 112 14.17 4.70 -1.17
N THR A 113 15.37 5.25 -1.00
CA THR A 113 16.56 4.87 -1.76
C THR A 113 17.55 4.06 -0.94
N ASN A 114 17.24 3.81 0.32
CA ASN A 114 18.13 3.06 1.21
C ASN A 114 17.32 2.26 2.23
N THR A 115 18.01 1.38 2.94
CA THR A 115 17.42 0.48 3.93
C THR A 115 16.72 1.23 5.05
N GLU A 116 17.33 2.31 5.54
CA GLU A 116 16.75 3.11 6.61
C GLU A 116 15.38 3.68 6.22
N GLY A 117 15.25 4.15 4.98
CA GLY A 117 13.98 4.65 4.49
C GLY A 117 12.90 3.57 4.42
N PHE A 118 13.26 2.35 4.04
CA PHE A 118 12.31 1.24 4.05
C PHE A 118 11.92 0.85 5.49
N ASP A 119 12.85 0.93 6.44
CA ASP A 119 12.55 0.70 7.85
C ASP A 119 11.53 1.73 8.38
N GLN A 120 11.70 2.99 7.99
CA GLN A 120 10.75 4.06 8.36
C GLN A 120 9.37 3.80 7.74
N LEU A 121 9.34 3.31 6.50
CA LEU A 121 8.09 2.95 5.83
C LEU A 121 7.35 1.87 6.61
N VAL A 122 8.05 0.83 7.06
CA VAL A 122 7.46 -0.25 7.86
C VAL A 122 6.82 0.33 9.13
N THR A 123 7.51 1.24 9.81
CA THR A 123 6.96 1.89 11.00
C THR A 123 5.66 2.65 10.68
N VAL A 124 5.66 3.40 9.60
CA VAL A 124 4.48 4.20 9.19
C VAL A 124 3.28 3.30 8.90
N ILE A 125 3.46 2.24 8.12
CA ILE A 125 2.33 1.38 7.75
C ILE A 125 1.81 0.59 8.96
N THR A 126 2.70 0.20 9.86
CA THR A 126 2.30 -0.50 11.09
C THR A 126 1.44 0.43 11.96
N GLU A 127 1.84 1.67 12.12
CA GLU A 127 1.09 2.66 12.88
C GLU A 127 -0.29 2.93 12.27
N ILE A 128 -0.35 3.04 10.94
CA ILE A 128 -1.62 3.27 10.22
C ILE A 128 -2.58 2.09 10.48
N ALA A 129 -2.09 0.87 10.32
CA ALA A 129 -2.92 -0.32 10.52
C ALA A 129 -3.43 -0.42 11.96
N MET A 130 -2.57 -0.15 12.93
CA MET A 130 -2.94 -0.17 14.35
C MET A 130 -3.95 0.91 14.69
N SER A 131 -3.77 2.09 14.14
CA SER A 131 -4.68 3.22 14.36
C SER A 131 -6.09 2.91 13.86
N LYS A 132 -6.22 2.31 12.68
CA LYS A 132 -7.53 1.96 12.11
C LYS A 132 -8.21 0.87 12.93
N GLN A 133 -7.47 -0.09 13.47
CA GLN A 133 -8.03 -1.13 14.34
C GLN A 133 -8.57 -0.54 15.63
N LYS A 134 -7.86 0.42 16.22
CA LYS A 134 -8.29 1.08 17.47
C LYS A 134 -9.47 2.01 17.27
N GLY A 135 -9.56 2.61 16.10
CA GLY A 135 -10.66 3.52 15.78
C GLY A 135 -11.98 2.83 15.49
N GLY A 136 -11.93 1.50 15.43
CA GLY A 136 -13.05 0.64 15.10
C GLY A 136 -14.24 0.80 15.90
#